data_94fc3fc58b4b325048e2612aed000095
#
_entry.id   94fc3fc58b4b325048e2612aed000095
#
_cell.length_a   1.000
_cell.length_b   1.000
_cell.length_c   1.000
_cell.angle_alpha   90.00
_cell.angle_beta   90.00
_cell.angle_gamma   90.00
#
_symmetry.space_group_name_H-M   'P 1'
#
loop_
_entity.id
_entity.type
_entity.pdbx_description
1 polymer ?
#
loop_
_entity_poly.entity_id
_entity_poly.type
_entity_poly.pdbx_seq_one_letter_code
_entity_poly.pdbx_strand_id
1 'polypeptide(L)'
;MVDILKLINLRRTPQAMPAHPDQRPNAAGGYTFVLDDVARLRRFLVLGTDSGTYYTNAPELTLDNAEVLLRLCTDDPDSLLATIREVSLSGAAPRQQPTLFALAAATARCDEPHRRQALAMLPEIARTGTQLFLFTGYVEQFRGWGRGLRRAVASWYADQPLQKVAYQTVKYRSRAGWTHRDLLRLAHPATTDEARRALFEWVVRGTDVSGIDGLQQVAAYAAAQQATGAELAELITAGDLTWEMLPDRALARPEVWETLVRKGMPMTALLRQLGRLTKLGVLGQGRELTELVADQLTDADRLRAARVHPLQVLIAQRTYARGRGVRGSLTWQPVPQLVDALDQAFDKSFAAIRPTGKRLLLAVDVSGSMGWGQIAGTPITPREAAAAMALATARTESAYQLLGFSHRLVPLPVTPRQRLDDALSAMGRVPMGATDCALPMQHALREKLAVDAFVVYTDNETWYGNEHPHQALQRYREQTGIDAKLIVVGMTATGSTIAVPDDPGMLDVVGFDASAPAVLADFITGDAG
;
A
#
# COMPACT_ATOMS: atom_id res chain seq x y z
N MET A 1 -35.95 -33.44 -2.06
CA MET A 1 -36.33 -32.02 -1.85
C MET A 1 -35.47 -31.23 -2.82
N VAL A 2 -36.06 -30.75 -3.91
CA VAL A 2 -35.32 -29.90 -4.86
C VAL A 2 -34.95 -28.64 -4.12
N ASP A 3 -33.65 -28.33 -4.11
CA ASP A 3 -33.12 -27.21 -3.38
C ASP A 3 -33.70 -25.89 -3.96
N ILE A 4 -34.69 -25.34 -3.25
CA ILE A 4 -35.42 -24.14 -3.66
C ILE A 4 -34.44 -22.96 -3.88
N LEU A 5 -33.31 -22.96 -3.17
CA LEU A 5 -32.25 -21.97 -3.32
C LEU A 5 -31.57 -22.04 -4.68
N LYS A 6 -31.43 -23.25 -5.28
CA LYS A 6 -30.93 -23.41 -6.66
C LYS A 6 -31.90 -22.85 -7.69
N LEU A 7 -33.20 -22.94 -7.46
CA LEU A 7 -34.22 -22.39 -8.37
C LEU A 7 -34.29 -20.86 -8.31
N ILE A 8 -33.96 -20.23 -7.17
CA ILE A 8 -33.89 -18.78 -7.04
C ILE A 8 -32.68 -18.23 -7.80
N ASN A 9 -31.53 -18.92 -7.76
CA ASN A 9 -30.31 -18.53 -8.48
C ASN A 9 -30.39 -18.63 -10.00
N LEU A 10 -31.33 -19.39 -10.57
CA LEU A 10 -31.54 -19.54 -12.02
C LEU A 10 -32.32 -18.36 -12.64
N ARG A 11 -32.97 -17.53 -11.84
CA ARG A 11 -33.70 -16.35 -12.33
C ARG A 11 -32.77 -15.13 -12.34
N ARG A 12 -32.68 -14.47 -13.49
CA ARG A 12 -32.00 -13.18 -13.60
C ARG A 12 -32.74 -12.15 -12.74
N THR A 13 -32.04 -11.55 -11.82
CA THR A 13 -32.57 -10.51 -10.94
C THR A 13 -31.81 -9.21 -11.19
N PRO A 14 -32.49 -8.08 -11.45
CA PRO A 14 -31.82 -6.79 -11.59
C PRO A 14 -30.96 -6.48 -10.36
N GLN A 15 -29.78 -5.91 -10.58
CA GLN A 15 -28.82 -5.63 -9.50
C GLN A 15 -29.34 -4.60 -8.48
N ALA A 16 -30.36 -3.81 -8.87
CA ALA A 16 -31.07 -2.91 -7.97
C ALA A 16 -32.09 -3.62 -7.04
N MET A 17 -32.21 -4.96 -7.13
CA MET A 17 -33.06 -5.78 -6.28
C MET A 17 -32.25 -6.92 -5.68
N PRO A 18 -32.53 -7.37 -4.43
CA PRO A 18 -31.79 -8.46 -3.82
C PRO A 18 -32.10 -9.80 -4.54
N ALA A 19 -31.07 -10.57 -4.85
CA ALA A 19 -31.15 -11.92 -5.41
C ALA A 19 -30.76 -13.00 -4.41
N HIS A 20 -30.23 -12.61 -3.25
CA HIS A 20 -29.81 -13.51 -2.18
C HIS A 20 -30.18 -12.89 -0.81
N PRO A 21 -30.58 -13.67 0.20
CA PRO A 21 -30.99 -13.16 1.51
C PRO A 21 -29.86 -12.42 2.27
N ASP A 22 -28.60 -12.76 1.98
CA ASP A 22 -27.45 -12.14 2.64
C ASP A 22 -26.95 -10.87 1.94
N GLN A 23 -27.55 -10.51 0.81
CA GLN A 23 -27.24 -9.25 0.16
C GLN A 23 -27.77 -8.04 0.95
N ARG A 24 -27.02 -6.98 0.90
CA ARG A 24 -27.35 -5.68 1.50
C ARG A 24 -27.21 -4.58 0.45
N PRO A 25 -27.95 -3.48 0.57
CA PRO A 25 -27.79 -2.36 -0.33
C PRO A 25 -26.38 -1.78 -0.21
N ASN A 26 -25.74 -1.54 -1.35
CA ASN A 26 -24.50 -0.81 -1.45
C ASN A 26 -24.76 0.70 -1.56
N ALA A 27 -23.72 1.52 -1.56
CA ALA A 27 -23.86 2.98 -1.60
C ALA A 27 -24.33 3.52 -2.96
N ALA A 28 -24.23 2.73 -4.04
CA ALA A 28 -24.73 3.07 -5.38
C ALA A 28 -26.22 2.75 -5.58
N GLY A 29 -26.88 2.09 -4.63
CA GLY A 29 -28.28 1.67 -4.71
C GLY A 29 -28.50 0.29 -5.34
N GLY A 30 -27.44 -0.48 -5.53
CA GLY A 30 -27.51 -1.91 -5.87
C GLY A 30 -27.44 -2.79 -4.61
N TYR A 31 -27.39 -4.12 -4.84
CA TYR A 31 -27.30 -5.10 -3.78
C TYR A 31 -26.04 -5.98 -3.96
N THR A 32 -25.24 -6.08 -2.89
CA THR A 32 -23.99 -6.83 -2.85
C THR A 32 -23.89 -7.58 -1.51
N PHE A 33 -22.90 -8.43 -1.39
CA PHE A 33 -22.57 -9.06 -0.11
C PHE A 33 -21.74 -8.13 0.75
N VAL A 34 -21.68 -8.40 2.04
CA VAL A 34 -20.91 -7.63 3.01
C VAL A 34 -19.73 -8.48 3.45
N LEU A 35 -18.55 -7.89 3.45
CA LEU A 35 -17.35 -8.49 4.00
C LEU A 35 -17.48 -8.64 5.52
N ASP A 36 -16.86 -9.66 6.09
CA ASP A 36 -16.66 -9.76 7.51
C ASP A 36 -15.77 -8.63 8.05
N ASP A 37 -15.76 -8.45 9.35
CA ASP A 37 -15.06 -7.35 9.99
C ASP A 37 -13.52 -7.47 9.84
N VAL A 38 -12.95 -8.67 9.72
CA VAL A 38 -11.52 -8.89 9.53
C VAL A 38 -11.10 -8.50 8.10
N ALA A 39 -11.87 -8.92 7.10
CA ALA A 39 -11.64 -8.52 5.71
C ALA A 39 -11.81 -7.00 5.51
N ARG A 40 -12.80 -6.38 6.16
CA ARG A 40 -12.99 -4.93 6.17
C ARG A 40 -11.82 -4.21 6.84
N LEU A 41 -11.35 -4.70 7.99
CA LEU A 41 -10.15 -4.19 8.65
C LEU A 41 -8.96 -4.25 7.69
N ARG A 42 -8.74 -5.37 7.01
CA ARG A 42 -7.64 -5.52 6.04
C ARG A 42 -7.72 -4.48 4.93
N ARG A 43 -8.91 -4.25 4.34
CA ARG A 43 -9.10 -3.18 3.35
C ARG A 43 -8.76 -1.80 3.91
N PHE A 44 -9.20 -1.49 5.11
CA PHE A 44 -8.86 -0.23 5.77
C PHE A 44 -7.37 -0.06 5.97
N LEU A 45 -6.68 -1.09 6.48
CA LEU A 45 -5.25 -1.03 6.75
C LEU A 45 -4.41 -0.83 5.48
N VAL A 46 -4.83 -1.39 4.34
CA VAL A 46 -4.11 -1.33 3.05
C VAL A 46 -4.49 -0.10 2.25
N LEU A 47 -5.77 0.15 2.03
CA LEU A 47 -6.26 1.20 1.13
C LEU A 47 -6.44 2.55 1.81
N GLY A 48 -6.69 2.57 3.14
CA GLY A 48 -6.98 3.79 3.88
C GLY A 48 -8.32 4.43 3.50
N THR A 49 -8.64 5.53 4.14
CA THR A 49 -9.91 6.27 3.97
C THR A 49 -9.72 7.75 3.65
N ASP A 50 -8.48 8.20 3.46
CA ASP A 50 -8.10 9.63 3.39
C ASP A 50 -8.85 10.45 2.33
N SER A 51 -9.36 9.80 1.28
CA SER A 51 -10.00 10.49 0.16
C SER A 51 -11.49 10.17 0.00
N GLY A 52 -12.03 9.24 0.80
CA GLY A 52 -13.37 8.73 0.58
C GLY A 52 -13.50 7.95 -0.74
N THR A 53 -14.75 7.72 -1.15
CA THR A 53 -15.14 7.14 -2.44
C THR A 53 -16.07 8.09 -3.17
N TYR A 54 -16.53 7.74 -4.37
CA TYR A 54 -17.53 8.52 -5.10
C TYR A 54 -18.85 8.66 -4.32
N TYR A 55 -19.25 7.59 -3.63
CA TYR A 55 -20.53 7.52 -2.93
C TYR A 55 -20.45 7.89 -1.45
N THR A 56 -19.26 7.80 -0.83
CA THR A 56 -19.05 8.00 0.61
C THR A 56 -17.89 8.96 0.83
N ASN A 57 -18.11 10.06 1.55
CA ASN A 57 -17.05 11.01 1.85
C ASN A 57 -16.01 10.42 2.83
N ALA A 58 -14.82 11.03 2.90
CA ALA A 58 -13.73 10.51 3.73
C ALA A 58 -14.08 10.43 5.23
N PRO A 59 -14.76 11.40 5.86
CA PRO A 59 -15.21 11.28 7.25
C PRO A 59 -16.15 10.10 7.49
N GLU A 60 -17.15 9.90 6.64
CA GLU A 60 -18.09 8.78 6.76
C GLU A 60 -17.42 7.43 6.59
N LEU A 61 -16.57 7.28 5.56
CA LEU A 61 -15.81 6.06 5.34
C LEU A 61 -14.86 5.76 6.50
N THR A 62 -14.26 6.80 7.08
CA THR A 62 -13.38 6.67 8.26
C THR A 62 -14.18 6.24 9.48
N LEU A 63 -15.37 6.79 9.69
CA LEU A 63 -16.26 6.42 10.79
C LEU A 63 -16.72 4.96 10.66
N ASP A 64 -17.18 4.56 9.49
CA ASP A 64 -17.60 3.19 9.20
C ASP A 64 -16.50 2.15 9.49
N ASN A 65 -15.26 2.44 9.07
CA ASN A 65 -14.11 1.57 9.37
C ASN A 65 -13.69 1.65 10.85
N ALA A 66 -13.87 2.80 11.52
CA ALA A 66 -13.62 2.91 12.96
C ALA A 66 -14.63 2.09 13.77
N GLU A 67 -15.89 2.00 13.35
CA GLU A 67 -16.89 1.13 13.98
C GLU A 67 -16.51 -0.35 13.88
N VAL A 68 -16.02 -0.80 12.72
CA VAL A 68 -15.46 -2.15 12.54
C VAL A 68 -14.33 -2.41 13.51
N LEU A 69 -13.41 -1.47 13.61
CA LEU A 69 -12.27 -1.56 14.52
C LEU A 69 -12.73 -1.67 15.99
N LEU A 70 -13.76 -0.90 16.39
CA LEU A 70 -14.33 -0.96 17.75
C LEU A 70 -15.04 -2.29 18.02
N ARG A 71 -15.80 -2.84 17.06
CA ARG A 71 -16.40 -4.17 17.21
C ARG A 71 -15.33 -5.24 17.40
N LEU A 72 -14.29 -5.26 16.54
CA LEU A 72 -13.19 -6.22 16.68
C LEU A 72 -12.45 -6.07 18.02
N CYS A 73 -12.31 -4.85 18.55
CA CYS A 73 -11.72 -4.67 19.89
C CYS A 73 -12.51 -5.38 21.00
N THR A 74 -13.82 -5.59 20.80
CA THR A 74 -14.72 -6.21 21.79
C THR A 74 -14.94 -7.69 21.50
N ASP A 75 -15.20 -8.02 20.22
CA ASP A 75 -15.75 -9.32 19.83
C ASP A 75 -14.64 -10.29 19.40
N ASP A 76 -13.56 -9.79 18.76
CA ASP A 76 -12.44 -10.62 18.28
C ASP A 76 -11.10 -9.85 18.30
N PRO A 77 -10.58 -9.47 19.47
CA PRO A 77 -9.34 -8.74 19.61
C PRO A 77 -8.10 -9.53 19.17
N ASP A 78 -8.14 -10.86 19.18
CA ASP A 78 -7.06 -11.72 18.70
C ASP A 78 -6.89 -11.57 17.19
N SER A 79 -7.95 -11.71 16.41
CA SER A 79 -7.92 -11.49 14.95
C SER A 79 -7.55 -10.04 14.60
N LEU A 80 -8.01 -9.07 15.38
CA LEU A 80 -7.60 -7.66 15.22
C LEU A 80 -6.07 -7.52 15.30
N LEU A 81 -5.46 -8.00 16.39
CA LEU A 81 -4.02 -7.85 16.61
C LEU A 81 -3.19 -8.67 15.63
N ALA A 82 -3.66 -9.88 15.28
CA ALA A 82 -3.04 -10.71 14.26
C ALA A 82 -3.03 -10.02 12.89
N THR A 83 -4.16 -9.46 12.46
CA THR A 83 -4.28 -8.74 11.17
C THR A 83 -3.41 -7.47 11.14
N ILE A 84 -3.40 -6.67 12.21
CA ILE A 84 -2.51 -5.50 12.33
C ILE A 84 -1.05 -5.92 12.16
N ARG A 85 -0.63 -6.98 12.83
CA ARG A 85 0.73 -7.50 12.78
C ARG A 85 1.08 -8.01 11.39
N GLU A 86 0.25 -8.86 10.82
CA GLU A 86 0.44 -9.42 9.49
C GLU A 86 0.58 -8.32 8.43
N VAL A 87 -0.39 -7.42 8.32
CA VAL A 87 -0.38 -6.33 7.33
C VAL A 87 0.84 -5.42 7.50
N SER A 88 1.24 -5.13 8.75
CA SER A 88 2.43 -4.32 8.99
C SER A 88 3.73 -5.01 8.60
N LEU A 89 3.87 -6.31 8.88
CA LEU A 89 5.14 -7.04 8.69
C LEU A 89 5.31 -7.58 7.27
N SER A 90 4.24 -7.99 6.61
CA SER A 90 4.30 -8.45 5.22
C SER A 90 4.63 -7.33 4.23
N GLY A 91 4.43 -6.06 4.60
CA GLY A 91 4.55 -4.94 3.70
C GLY A 91 3.33 -4.73 2.80
N ALA A 92 2.20 -5.38 3.10
CA ALA A 92 0.95 -5.26 2.36
C ALA A 92 0.42 -3.82 2.29
N ALA A 93 0.60 -3.05 3.36
CA ALA A 93 0.13 -1.66 3.41
C ALA A 93 1.15 -0.68 2.79
N PRO A 94 0.76 0.16 1.81
CA PRO A 94 1.61 1.18 1.23
C PRO A 94 1.99 2.27 2.23
N ARG A 95 1.20 2.44 3.28
CA ARG A 95 1.38 3.39 4.38
C ARG A 95 1.10 2.70 5.70
N GLN A 96 1.86 3.08 6.73
CA GLN A 96 1.70 2.50 8.07
C GLN A 96 0.76 3.30 8.99
N GLN A 97 0.23 4.45 8.55
CA GLN A 97 -0.66 5.26 9.38
C GLN A 97 -1.93 4.52 9.81
N PRO A 98 -2.71 3.86 8.92
CA PRO A 98 -3.88 3.09 9.34
C PRO A 98 -3.54 1.99 10.33
N THR A 99 -2.43 1.29 10.14
CA THR A 99 -1.96 0.22 11.02
C THR A 99 -1.60 0.75 12.42
N LEU A 100 -0.89 1.90 12.47
CA LEU A 100 -0.55 2.56 13.75
C LEU A 100 -1.78 3.11 14.45
N PHE A 101 -2.75 3.63 13.71
CA PHE A 101 -4.04 4.09 14.23
C PHE A 101 -4.81 2.92 14.86
N ALA A 102 -4.94 1.79 14.14
CA ALA A 102 -5.62 0.60 14.63
C ALA A 102 -4.94 0.04 15.88
N LEU A 103 -3.60 -0.03 15.91
CA LEU A 103 -2.84 -0.45 17.10
C LEU A 103 -3.07 0.50 18.28
N ALA A 104 -3.10 1.81 18.06
CA ALA A 104 -3.38 2.79 19.10
C ALA A 104 -4.80 2.65 19.66
N ALA A 105 -5.79 2.43 18.79
CA ALA A 105 -7.18 2.17 19.20
C ALA A 105 -7.27 0.89 20.05
N ALA A 106 -6.58 -0.19 19.66
CA ALA A 106 -6.53 -1.44 20.44
C ALA A 106 -5.98 -1.20 21.85
N THR A 107 -4.95 -0.35 22.03
CA THR A 107 -4.42 0.00 23.37
C THR A 107 -5.41 0.74 24.26
N ALA A 108 -6.46 1.30 23.68
CA ALA A 108 -7.46 2.09 24.41
C ALA A 108 -8.79 1.36 24.60
N ARG A 109 -9.18 0.50 23.66
CA ARG A 109 -10.54 -0.03 23.53
C ARG A 109 -10.64 -1.53 23.83
N CYS A 110 -9.62 -2.33 23.55
CA CYS A 110 -9.63 -3.75 23.92
C CYS A 110 -9.63 -3.94 25.45
N ASP A 111 -9.85 -5.14 25.91
CA ASP A 111 -9.70 -5.54 27.31
C ASP A 111 -8.23 -5.46 27.79
N GLU A 112 -7.99 -5.67 29.06
CA GLU A 112 -6.66 -5.44 29.65
C GLU A 112 -5.56 -6.36 29.08
N PRO A 113 -5.77 -7.68 28.89
CA PRO A 113 -4.78 -8.56 28.26
C PRO A 113 -4.39 -8.09 26.86
N HIS A 114 -5.34 -7.82 25.99
CA HIS A 114 -5.09 -7.41 24.60
C HIS A 114 -4.51 -6.00 24.50
N ARG A 115 -4.86 -5.07 25.41
CA ARG A 115 -4.18 -3.77 25.53
C ARG A 115 -2.70 -3.92 25.86
N ARG A 116 -2.34 -4.86 26.74
CA ARG A 116 -0.93 -5.14 27.07
C ARG A 116 -0.22 -5.74 25.86
N GLN A 117 -0.87 -6.66 25.15
CA GLN A 117 -0.33 -7.27 23.92
C GLN A 117 -0.12 -6.21 22.83
N ALA A 118 -1.11 -5.33 22.57
CA ALA A 118 -0.99 -4.23 21.63
C ALA A 118 0.20 -3.30 21.94
N LEU A 119 0.39 -2.96 23.22
CA LEU A 119 1.54 -2.17 23.66
C LEU A 119 2.87 -2.91 23.49
N ALA A 120 2.90 -4.22 23.72
CA ALA A 120 4.10 -5.05 23.51
C ALA A 120 4.49 -5.16 22.02
N MET A 121 3.53 -5.05 21.10
CA MET A 121 3.77 -5.04 19.66
C MET A 121 4.44 -3.73 19.15
N LEU A 122 4.47 -2.67 19.96
CA LEU A 122 4.95 -1.35 19.51
C LEU A 122 6.35 -1.38 18.86
N PRO A 123 7.40 -2.04 19.42
CA PRO A 123 8.72 -2.05 18.80
C PRO A 123 8.78 -2.78 17.45
N GLU A 124 7.86 -3.72 17.22
CA GLU A 124 7.75 -4.51 16.00
C GLU A 124 7.00 -3.74 14.90
N ILE A 125 5.93 -3.05 15.25
CA ILE A 125 5.07 -2.32 14.32
C ILE A 125 5.62 -0.93 14.01
N ALA A 126 6.01 -0.16 15.04
CA ALA A 126 6.60 1.18 14.89
C ALA A 126 8.12 1.08 14.66
N ARG A 127 8.53 0.71 13.47
CA ARG A 127 9.94 0.45 13.11
C ARG A 127 10.80 1.70 12.95
N THR A 128 10.18 2.87 12.83
CA THR A 128 10.90 4.16 12.65
C THR A 128 10.46 5.20 13.68
N GLY A 129 11.32 6.19 13.93
CA GLY A 129 10.98 7.32 14.82
C GLY A 129 9.69 8.03 14.41
N THR A 130 9.48 8.24 13.10
CA THR A 130 8.22 8.82 12.59
C THR A 130 6.99 7.97 12.96
N GLN A 131 7.09 6.66 12.87
CA GLN A 131 6.00 5.75 13.23
C GLN A 131 5.73 5.76 14.72
N LEU A 132 6.79 5.81 15.55
CA LEU A 132 6.67 5.96 16.99
C LEU A 132 5.95 7.27 17.36
N PHE A 133 6.30 8.38 16.74
CA PHE A 133 5.66 9.68 16.98
C PHE A 133 4.17 9.67 16.58
N LEU A 134 3.84 9.10 15.42
CA LEU A 134 2.45 8.97 14.97
C LEU A 134 1.63 8.10 15.93
N PHE A 135 2.16 6.94 16.31
CA PHE A 135 1.51 6.06 17.28
C PHE A 135 1.25 6.78 18.60
N THR A 136 2.26 7.47 19.14
CA THR A 136 2.14 8.23 20.38
C THR A 136 1.05 9.31 20.28
N GLY A 137 1.02 10.05 19.16
CA GLY A 137 -0.01 11.06 18.92
C GLY A 137 -1.42 10.47 18.87
N TYR A 138 -1.61 9.30 18.26
CA TYR A 138 -2.89 8.61 18.26
C TYR A 138 -3.30 8.12 19.66
N VAL A 139 -2.37 7.50 20.41
CA VAL A 139 -2.67 7.03 21.76
C VAL A 139 -3.02 8.19 22.68
N GLU A 140 -2.34 9.33 22.54
CA GLU A 140 -2.65 10.54 23.32
C GLU A 140 -4.09 11.00 23.09
N GLN A 141 -4.56 10.99 21.84
CA GLN A 141 -5.94 11.33 21.49
C GLN A 141 -6.96 10.33 22.05
N PHE A 142 -6.61 9.03 22.12
CA PHE A 142 -7.53 7.99 22.59
C PHE A 142 -7.60 7.87 24.10
N ARG A 143 -6.49 8.01 24.82
CA ARG A 143 -6.41 7.71 26.25
C ARG A 143 -5.38 8.50 27.06
N GLY A 144 -4.52 9.28 26.41
CA GLY A 144 -3.43 10.02 27.04
C GLY A 144 -2.27 9.13 27.54
N TRP A 145 -1.31 9.77 28.23
CA TRP A 145 -0.13 9.11 28.79
C TRP A 145 -0.45 8.33 30.06
N GLY A 146 -0.28 7.03 30.02
CA GLY A 146 -0.39 6.14 31.16
C GLY A 146 0.88 5.31 31.37
N ARG A 147 0.93 4.56 32.47
CA ARG A 147 2.10 3.70 32.80
C ARG A 147 2.42 2.69 31.72
N GLY A 148 1.39 2.09 31.05
CA GLY A 148 1.58 1.13 29.95
C GLY A 148 2.28 1.77 28.76
N LEU A 149 1.81 2.91 28.26
CA LEU A 149 2.43 3.63 27.15
C LEU A 149 3.86 4.06 27.47
N ARG A 150 4.09 4.62 28.67
CA ARG A 150 5.43 4.99 29.13
C ARG A 150 6.39 3.81 29.05
N ARG A 151 5.98 2.64 29.52
CA ARG A 151 6.79 1.42 29.46
C ARG A 151 7.04 0.95 28.03
N ALA A 152 6.02 0.95 27.17
CA ALA A 152 6.16 0.54 25.77
C ALA A 152 7.11 1.46 24.99
N VAL A 153 7.01 2.79 25.19
CA VAL A 153 7.94 3.75 24.58
C VAL A 153 9.36 3.61 25.16
N ALA A 154 9.50 3.40 26.47
CA ALA A 154 10.80 3.13 27.06
C ALA A 154 11.47 1.88 26.47
N SER A 155 10.71 0.78 26.33
CA SER A 155 11.16 -0.45 25.67
C SER A 155 11.60 -0.23 24.23
N TRP A 156 10.88 0.61 23.46
CA TRP A 156 11.29 0.95 22.09
C TRP A 156 12.70 1.56 22.02
N TYR A 157 13.11 2.37 23.02
CA TYR A 157 14.46 2.95 23.09
C TYR A 157 15.49 2.01 23.73
N ALA A 158 15.08 1.18 24.70
CA ALA A 158 15.99 0.37 25.49
C ALA A 158 16.32 -0.98 24.84
N ASP A 159 15.34 -1.63 24.18
CA ASP A 159 15.46 -3.02 23.77
C ASP A 159 15.94 -3.20 22.33
N GLN A 160 15.89 -2.15 21.50
CA GLN A 160 16.41 -2.20 20.14
C GLN A 160 17.95 -2.03 20.11
N PRO A 161 18.65 -2.52 19.07
CA PRO A 161 20.08 -2.29 18.90
C PRO A 161 20.44 -0.81 18.95
N LEU A 162 21.55 -0.46 19.65
CA LEU A 162 21.97 0.92 19.85
C LEU A 162 22.09 1.68 18.52
N GLN A 163 22.75 1.08 17.52
CA GLN A 163 22.96 1.71 16.19
C GLN A 163 21.63 2.01 15.50
N LYS A 164 20.62 1.13 15.66
CA LYS A 164 19.29 1.38 15.10
C LYS A 164 18.63 2.57 15.78
N VAL A 165 18.68 2.67 17.11
CA VAL A 165 18.11 3.81 17.84
C VAL A 165 18.85 5.10 17.47
N ALA A 166 20.19 5.07 17.44
CA ALA A 166 21.04 6.20 17.04
C ALA A 166 20.64 6.69 15.63
N TYR A 167 20.55 5.79 14.65
CA TYR A 167 20.10 6.13 13.30
C TYR A 167 18.72 6.79 13.28
N GLN A 168 17.76 6.27 14.05
CA GLN A 168 16.40 6.84 14.11
C GLN A 168 16.40 8.26 14.70
N THR A 169 17.25 8.52 15.72
CA THR A 169 17.28 9.83 16.38
C THR A 169 17.87 10.94 15.51
N VAL A 170 18.81 10.64 14.62
CA VAL A 170 19.39 11.62 13.69
C VAL A 170 18.58 11.77 12.41
N LYS A 171 17.93 10.68 11.93
CA LYS A 171 17.17 10.70 10.67
C LYS A 171 15.77 11.30 10.83
N TYR A 172 15.06 10.95 11.90
CA TYR A 172 13.66 11.33 12.11
C TYR A 172 13.52 12.21 13.36
N ARG A 173 13.70 13.50 13.21
CA ARG A 173 13.82 14.42 14.34
C ARG A 173 12.49 14.79 14.99
N SER A 174 11.43 14.92 14.18
CA SER A 174 10.11 15.31 14.68
C SER A 174 8.99 14.85 13.71
N ARG A 175 7.82 14.54 14.26
CA ARG A 175 6.58 14.28 13.51
C ARG A 175 5.36 14.43 14.41
N ALA A 176 4.24 14.93 13.88
CA ALA A 176 2.97 15.05 14.60
C ALA A 176 3.07 15.76 15.96
N GLY A 177 3.93 16.78 16.06
CA GLY A 177 4.15 17.52 17.30
C GLY A 177 5.12 16.84 18.29
N TRP A 178 5.62 15.65 18.00
CA TRP A 178 6.52 14.87 18.86
C TRP A 178 7.96 14.89 18.37
N THR A 179 8.90 14.85 19.32
CA THR A 179 10.34 14.66 19.09
C THR A 179 10.88 13.51 19.96
N HIS A 180 12.04 12.97 19.61
CA HIS A 180 12.73 12.00 20.48
C HIS A 180 13.01 12.56 21.88
N ARG A 181 13.33 13.86 21.97
CA ARG A 181 13.54 14.55 23.25
C ARG A 181 12.30 14.46 24.15
N ASP A 182 11.11 14.69 23.58
CA ASP A 182 9.86 14.66 24.34
C ASP A 182 9.57 13.25 24.84
N LEU A 183 9.73 12.24 23.97
CA LEU A 183 9.48 10.85 24.32
C LEU A 183 10.46 10.34 25.38
N LEU A 184 11.76 10.64 25.27
CA LEU A 184 12.75 10.26 26.28
C LEU A 184 12.47 10.91 27.65
N ARG A 185 12.02 12.17 27.65
CA ARG A 185 11.64 12.89 28.87
C ARG A 185 10.37 12.35 29.54
N LEU A 186 9.45 11.79 28.77
CA LEU A 186 8.23 11.23 29.28
C LEU A 186 8.36 9.75 29.66
N ALA A 187 9.10 8.97 28.87
CA ALA A 187 9.24 7.53 29.06
C ALA A 187 10.30 7.17 30.11
N HIS A 188 11.36 7.99 30.27
CA HIS A 188 12.48 7.73 31.18
C HIS A 188 13.06 6.32 31.03
N PRO A 189 13.52 5.90 29.82
CA PRO A 189 14.06 4.56 29.64
C PRO A 189 15.31 4.37 30.50
N ALA A 190 15.32 3.30 31.30
CA ALA A 190 16.48 2.93 32.09
C ALA A 190 17.44 2.10 31.24
N THR A 191 18.75 2.30 31.40
CA THR A 191 19.80 1.50 30.74
C THR A 191 21.07 1.47 31.59
N THR A 192 21.75 0.32 31.56
CA THR A 192 23.09 0.14 32.12
C THR A 192 24.19 0.34 31.06
N ASP A 193 23.82 0.39 29.78
CA ASP A 193 24.70 0.62 28.65
C ASP A 193 25.13 2.09 28.60
N GLU A 194 26.42 2.36 28.76
CA GLU A 194 26.98 3.72 28.81
C GLU A 194 26.82 4.46 27.48
N ALA A 195 27.01 3.79 26.35
CA ALA A 195 26.84 4.43 25.04
C ALA A 195 25.37 4.79 24.79
N ARG A 196 24.44 3.95 25.21
CA ARG A 196 23.00 4.26 25.13
C ARG A 196 22.62 5.42 26.04
N ARG A 197 23.19 5.51 27.23
CA ARG A 197 23.00 6.65 28.14
C ARG A 197 23.52 7.93 27.48
N ALA A 198 24.72 7.89 26.91
CA ALA A 198 25.29 9.03 26.19
C ALA A 198 24.41 9.47 24.99
N LEU A 199 23.84 8.52 24.23
CA LEU A 199 22.87 8.83 23.18
C LEU A 199 21.65 9.56 23.72
N PHE A 200 21.07 9.11 24.85
CA PHE A 200 19.91 9.77 25.45
C PHE A 200 20.25 11.18 25.95
N GLU A 201 21.43 11.35 26.55
CA GLU A 201 21.91 12.67 26.98
C GLU A 201 22.15 13.61 25.78
N TRP A 202 22.72 13.10 24.68
CA TRP A 202 22.84 13.87 23.45
C TRP A 202 21.48 14.32 22.91
N VAL A 203 20.50 13.43 22.83
CA VAL A 203 19.15 13.77 22.34
C VAL A 203 18.46 14.80 23.23
N VAL A 204 18.61 14.69 24.56
CA VAL A 204 17.92 15.57 25.53
C VAL A 204 18.65 16.89 25.77
N ARG A 205 20.00 16.87 25.82
CA ARG A 205 20.83 17.99 26.24
C ARG A 205 21.82 18.50 25.19
N GLY A 206 22.09 17.70 24.13
CA GLY A 206 23.09 18.06 23.11
C GLY A 206 24.54 17.84 23.55
N THR A 207 24.77 16.90 24.49
CA THR A 207 26.14 16.55 24.95
C THR A 207 26.97 15.97 23.82
N ASP A 208 28.29 16.15 23.85
CA ASP A 208 29.18 15.56 22.88
C ASP A 208 29.20 14.02 22.99
N VAL A 209 29.24 13.36 21.83
CA VAL A 209 29.31 11.89 21.71
C VAL A 209 30.52 11.45 20.88
N SER A 210 31.46 12.36 20.61
CA SER A 210 32.67 12.06 19.85
C SER A 210 33.51 11.00 20.57
N GLY A 211 33.97 10.00 19.81
CA GLY A 211 34.79 8.91 20.35
C GLY A 211 34.02 7.83 21.12
N ILE A 212 32.69 7.92 21.23
CA ILE A 212 31.89 6.87 21.87
C ILE A 212 31.60 5.78 20.85
N ASP A 213 32.01 4.55 21.18
CA ASP A 213 31.77 3.40 20.31
C ASP A 213 30.27 3.12 20.14
N GLY A 214 29.87 2.80 18.90
CA GLY A 214 28.46 2.65 18.52
C GLY A 214 27.70 3.96 18.23
N LEU A 215 28.30 5.15 18.44
CA LEU A 215 27.70 6.47 18.16
C LEU A 215 28.40 7.26 17.05
N GLN A 216 29.25 6.61 16.25
CA GLN A 216 30.00 7.24 15.16
C GLN A 216 29.09 7.99 14.18
N GLN A 217 27.91 7.42 13.85
CA GLN A 217 26.94 8.06 12.97
C GLN A 217 26.36 9.36 13.58
N VAL A 218 26.13 9.38 14.90
CA VAL A 218 25.61 10.58 15.60
C VAL A 218 26.68 11.67 15.61
N ALA A 219 27.94 11.32 15.87
CA ALA A 219 29.07 12.24 15.81
C ALA A 219 29.26 12.79 14.39
N ALA A 220 29.23 11.93 13.36
CA ALA A 220 29.31 12.35 11.97
C ALA A 220 28.12 13.27 11.56
N TYR A 221 26.92 12.99 12.04
CA TYR A 221 25.76 13.85 11.84
C TYR A 221 25.99 15.25 12.46
N ALA A 222 26.50 15.31 13.69
CA ALA A 222 26.78 16.59 14.36
C ALA A 222 27.83 17.41 13.60
N ALA A 223 28.93 16.78 13.17
CA ALA A 223 29.97 17.41 12.36
C ALA A 223 29.45 17.89 10.99
N ALA A 224 28.62 17.10 10.31
CA ALA A 224 28.05 17.41 9.00
C ALA A 224 27.18 18.67 9.00
N GLN A 225 26.67 19.10 10.15
CA GLN A 225 25.89 20.34 10.25
C GLN A 225 26.74 21.59 9.95
N GLN A 226 28.05 21.51 10.06
CA GLN A 226 28.98 22.63 9.79
C GLN A 226 29.90 22.35 8.58
N ALA A 227 30.15 21.09 8.25
CA ALA A 227 31.07 20.67 7.18
C ALA A 227 30.62 21.09 5.78
N THR A 228 31.59 21.21 4.86
CA THR A 228 31.38 21.53 3.44
C THR A 228 32.40 20.79 2.57
N GLY A 229 32.16 20.73 1.24
CA GLY A 229 33.13 20.19 0.26
C GLY A 229 33.52 18.74 0.55
N ALA A 230 34.83 18.44 0.47
CA ALA A 230 35.38 17.11 0.64
C ALA A 230 35.13 16.54 2.04
N GLU A 231 35.26 17.34 3.08
CA GLU A 231 34.98 16.93 4.46
C GLU A 231 33.53 16.41 4.62
N LEU A 232 32.57 17.11 4.02
CA LEU A 232 31.16 16.66 4.04
C LEU A 232 30.99 15.33 3.29
N ALA A 233 31.66 15.16 2.15
CA ALA A 233 31.59 13.92 1.37
C ALA A 233 32.18 12.71 2.16
N GLU A 234 33.26 12.92 2.88
CA GLU A 234 33.84 11.93 3.80
C GLU A 234 32.86 11.56 4.93
N LEU A 235 32.27 12.57 5.58
CA LEU A 235 31.28 12.36 6.65
C LEU A 235 30.03 11.61 6.15
N ILE A 236 29.55 11.89 4.94
CA ILE A 236 28.43 11.17 4.31
C ILE A 236 28.78 9.69 4.16
N THR A 237 29.98 9.40 3.71
CA THR A 237 30.41 8.03 3.39
C THR A 237 30.79 7.25 4.65
N ALA A 238 31.70 7.78 5.47
CA ALA A 238 32.20 7.13 6.67
C ALA A 238 31.16 7.09 7.80
N GLY A 239 30.33 8.14 7.93
CA GLY A 239 29.27 8.24 8.92
C GLY A 239 27.95 7.60 8.51
N ASP A 240 27.88 6.99 7.33
CA ASP A 240 26.64 6.42 6.75
C ASP A 240 25.44 7.38 6.80
N LEU A 241 25.68 8.68 6.49
CA LEU A 241 24.63 9.69 6.55
C LEU A 241 23.68 9.58 5.34
N THR A 242 22.39 9.77 5.59
CA THR A 242 21.36 9.89 4.56
C THR A 242 21.04 11.36 4.29
N TRP A 243 20.34 11.64 3.17
CA TRP A 243 20.02 13.01 2.79
C TRP A 243 19.20 13.77 3.86
N GLU A 244 18.35 13.07 4.61
CA GLU A 244 17.54 13.65 5.70
C GLU A 244 18.38 14.16 6.88
N MET A 245 19.61 13.67 7.00
CA MET A 245 20.55 14.04 8.06
C MET A 245 21.41 15.25 7.70
N LEU A 246 21.35 15.72 6.44
CA LEU A 246 22.17 16.81 5.93
C LEU A 246 21.45 18.16 6.05
N PRO A 247 22.19 19.27 6.22
CA PRO A 247 21.60 20.60 6.23
C PRO A 247 21.13 21.03 4.83
N ASP A 248 20.07 21.83 4.76
CA ASP A 248 19.44 22.26 3.49
C ASP A 248 20.43 22.90 2.52
N ARG A 249 21.43 23.67 3.03
CA ARG A 249 22.48 24.29 2.21
C ARG A 249 23.30 23.25 1.45
N ALA A 250 23.53 22.06 2.02
CA ALA A 250 24.26 20.98 1.38
C ALA A 250 23.41 20.32 0.28
N LEU A 251 22.11 20.20 0.50
CA LEU A 251 21.18 19.58 -0.45
C LEU A 251 20.90 20.44 -1.71
N ALA A 252 21.40 21.66 -1.77
CA ALA A 252 21.38 22.48 -2.98
C ALA A 252 22.53 22.14 -3.95
N ARG A 253 23.52 21.34 -3.52
CA ARG A 253 24.74 21.03 -4.26
C ARG A 253 24.66 19.67 -4.97
N PRO A 254 24.89 19.61 -6.29
CA PRO A 254 24.86 18.33 -7.04
C PRO A 254 25.86 17.29 -6.49
N GLU A 255 27.06 17.71 -6.09
CA GLU A 255 28.14 16.84 -5.63
C GLU A 255 27.76 16.03 -4.39
N VAL A 256 26.93 16.62 -3.52
CA VAL A 256 26.40 15.95 -2.32
C VAL A 256 25.45 14.81 -2.73
N TRP A 257 24.62 15.04 -3.73
CA TRP A 257 23.72 14.02 -4.25
C TRP A 257 24.47 12.92 -5.03
N GLU A 258 25.52 13.28 -5.78
CA GLU A 258 26.38 12.27 -6.42
C GLU A 258 27.01 11.35 -5.37
N THR A 259 27.54 11.89 -4.27
CA THR A 259 28.07 11.10 -3.16
C THR A 259 27.00 10.19 -2.55
N LEU A 260 25.78 10.70 -2.30
CA LEU A 260 24.67 9.93 -1.75
C LEU A 260 24.25 8.79 -2.69
N VAL A 261 24.18 9.03 -4.00
CA VAL A 261 23.81 8.02 -5.01
C VAL A 261 24.87 6.94 -5.11
N ARG A 262 26.16 7.31 -5.21
CA ARG A 262 27.29 6.36 -5.28
C ARG A 262 27.41 5.50 -4.04
N LYS A 263 27.21 6.09 -2.86
CA LYS A 263 27.17 5.36 -1.59
C LYS A 263 26.03 4.33 -1.55
N GLY A 264 24.94 4.56 -2.26
CA GLY A 264 23.73 3.71 -2.26
C GLY A 264 22.63 4.31 -1.40
N MET A 265 21.73 5.09 -2.01
CA MET A 265 20.55 5.62 -1.33
C MET A 265 19.56 4.48 -0.99
N PRO A 266 18.84 4.58 0.16
CA PRO A 266 17.70 3.71 0.42
C PRO A 266 16.67 3.79 -0.73
N MET A 267 16.15 2.65 -1.20
CA MET A 267 15.29 2.56 -2.39
C MET A 267 14.09 3.52 -2.33
N THR A 268 13.41 3.60 -1.19
CA THR A 268 12.26 4.50 -1.03
C THR A 268 12.65 5.99 -1.10
N ALA A 269 13.85 6.33 -0.68
CA ALA A 269 14.41 7.69 -0.82
C ALA A 269 14.77 7.96 -2.28
N LEU A 270 15.43 7.02 -2.94
CA LEU A 270 15.80 7.12 -4.37
C LEU A 270 14.57 7.39 -5.23
N LEU A 271 13.52 6.57 -5.10
CA LEU A 271 12.25 6.76 -5.83
C LEU A 271 11.66 8.17 -5.66
N ARG A 272 11.74 8.74 -4.47
CA ARG A 272 11.20 10.09 -4.18
C ARG A 272 12.07 11.22 -4.69
N GLN A 273 13.38 10.99 -4.84
CA GLN A 273 14.34 12.03 -5.20
C GLN A 273 14.72 12.05 -6.68
N LEU A 274 14.25 11.10 -7.52
CA LEU A 274 14.58 11.03 -8.95
C LEU A 274 14.41 12.37 -9.67
N GLY A 275 13.26 13.03 -9.47
CA GLY A 275 12.99 14.33 -10.09
C GLY A 275 13.96 15.42 -9.66
N ARG A 276 14.35 15.46 -8.38
CA ARG A 276 15.36 16.41 -7.86
C ARG A 276 16.74 16.11 -8.42
N LEU A 277 17.14 14.83 -8.42
CA LEU A 277 18.43 14.40 -8.97
C LEU A 277 18.55 14.76 -10.46
N THR A 278 17.49 14.58 -11.22
CA THR A 278 17.44 14.99 -12.64
C THR A 278 17.49 16.50 -12.78
N LYS A 279 16.73 17.25 -11.97
CA LYS A 279 16.74 18.73 -12.01
C LYS A 279 18.10 19.32 -11.67
N LEU A 280 18.83 18.72 -10.73
CA LEU A 280 20.19 19.14 -10.36
C LEU A 280 21.26 18.68 -11.36
N GLY A 281 20.89 17.93 -12.40
CA GLY A 281 21.81 17.41 -13.39
C GLY A 281 22.67 16.23 -12.89
N VAL A 282 22.36 15.65 -11.73
CA VAL A 282 23.02 14.43 -11.22
C VAL A 282 22.66 13.24 -12.12
N LEU A 283 21.39 13.16 -12.52
CA LEU A 283 20.90 12.17 -13.49
C LEU A 283 20.59 12.86 -14.82
N GLY A 284 20.91 12.19 -15.93
CA GLY A 284 20.71 12.69 -17.27
C GLY A 284 21.04 11.63 -18.32
N GLN A 285 20.70 11.87 -19.56
CA GLN A 285 20.99 10.95 -20.64
C GLN A 285 22.51 10.74 -20.81
N GLY A 286 22.95 9.48 -20.88
CA GLY A 286 24.36 9.11 -21.07
C GLY A 286 25.26 9.34 -19.85
N ARG A 287 24.69 9.58 -18.67
CA ARG A 287 25.46 9.67 -17.41
C ARG A 287 25.59 8.29 -16.73
N GLU A 288 26.80 7.96 -16.28
CA GLU A 288 27.10 6.74 -15.51
C GLU A 288 26.16 6.55 -14.31
N LEU A 289 25.89 7.63 -13.57
CA LEU A 289 24.97 7.58 -12.42
C LEU A 289 23.53 7.25 -12.81
N THR A 290 23.12 7.55 -14.04
CA THR A 290 21.80 7.17 -14.54
C THR A 290 21.72 5.66 -14.77
N GLU A 291 22.78 5.06 -15.31
CA GLU A 291 22.88 3.60 -15.47
C GLU A 291 22.87 2.91 -14.12
N LEU A 292 23.70 3.37 -13.18
CA LEU A 292 23.74 2.84 -11.81
C LEU A 292 22.37 2.90 -11.12
N VAL A 293 21.64 4.01 -11.28
CA VAL A 293 20.31 4.18 -10.67
C VAL A 293 19.29 3.28 -11.38
N ALA A 294 19.33 3.13 -12.70
CA ALA A 294 18.45 2.24 -13.44
C ALA A 294 18.64 0.78 -12.99
N ASP A 295 19.88 0.33 -12.83
CA ASP A 295 20.22 -1.00 -12.32
C ASP A 295 19.68 -1.20 -10.89
N GLN A 296 19.88 -0.22 -10.02
CA GLN A 296 19.34 -0.26 -8.66
C GLN A 296 17.82 -0.35 -8.62
N LEU A 297 17.11 0.41 -9.47
CA LEU A 297 15.65 0.40 -9.55
C LEU A 297 15.11 -0.95 -10.03
N THR A 298 15.84 -1.63 -10.90
CA THR A 298 15.42 -2.92 -11.48
C THR A 298 15.90 -4.14 -10.69
N ASP A 299 16.63 -3.94 -9.60
CA ASP A 299 17.09 -5.02 -8.71
C ASP A 299 15.95 -5.49 -7.80
N ALA A 300 15.40 -6.68 -8.10
CA ALA A 300 14.27 -7.27 -7.37
C ALA A 300 14.60 -7.58 -5.90
N ASP A 301 15.85 -7.96 -5.59
CA ASP A 301 16.25 -8.28 -4.22
C ASP A 301 16.35 -7.01 -3.37
N ARG A 302 16.85 -5.92 -3.95
CA ARG A 302 16.86 -4.61 -3.28
C ARG A 302 15.44 -4.08 -3.06
N LEU A 303 14.53 -4.22 -4.03
CA LEU A 303 13.11 -3.83 -3.88
C LEU A 303 12.46 -4.62 -2.75
N ARG A 304 12.68 -5.93 -2.71
CA ARG A 304 12.16 -6.84 -1.68
C ARG A 304 12.75 -6.53 -0.29
N ALA A 305 14.06 -6.41 -0.19
CA ALA A 305 14.75 -6.09 1.07
C ALA A 305 14.31 -4.73 1.64
N ALA A 306 14.08 -3.75 0.76
CA ALA A 306 13.58 -2.42 1.14
C ALA A 306 12.07 -2.40 1.39
N ARG A 307 11.35 -3.51 1.20
CA ARG A 307 9.88 -3.62 1.30
C ARG A 307 9.17 -2.50 0.52
N VAL A 308 9.61 -2.28 -0.73
CA VAL A 308 9.03 -1.26 -1.58
C VAL A 308 7.67 -1.74 -2.06
N HIS A 309 6.63 -1.02 -1.66
CA HIS A 309 5.27 -1.35 -2.05
C HIS A 309 5.01 -0.97 -3.52
N PRO A 310 4.32 -1.80 -4.34
CA PRO A 310 4.02 -1.53 -5.76
C PRO A 310 3.41 -0.15 -6.02
N LEU A 311 2.49 0.29 -5.15
CA LEU A 311 1.88 1.62 -5.24
C LEU A 311 2.93 2.75 -5.13
N GLN A 312 3.99 2.57 -4.34
CA GLN A 312 5.06 3.57 -4.24
C GLN A 312 5.86 3.67 -5.54
N VAL A 313 6.12 2.54 -6.20
CA VAL A 313 6.77 2.51 -7.51
C VAL A 313 5.87 3.15 -8.58
N LEU A 314 4.59 2.81 -8.59
CA LEU A 314 3.60 3.39 -9.51
C LEU A 314 3.54 4.92 -9.38
N ILE A 315 3.50 5.43 -8.14
CA ILE A 315 3.50 6.88 -7.89
C ILE A 315 4.80 7.52 -8.39
N ALA A 316 5.95 6.89 -8.10
CA ALA A 316 7.24 7.39 -8.53
C ALA A 316 7.34 7.42 -10.07
N GLN A 317 6.95 6.33 -10.74
CA GLN A 317 6.91 6.20 -12.19
C GLN A 317 6.04 7.30 -12.81
N ARG A 318 4.78 7.41 -12.37
CA ARG A 318 3.84 8.40 -12.89
C ARG A 318 4.30 9.84 -12.64
N THR A 319 4.84 10.12 -11.44
CA THR A 319 5.34 11.45 -11.09
C THR A 319 6.56 11.79 -11.93
N TYR A 320 7.49 10.85 -12.09
CA TYR A 320 8.72 11.05 -12.83
C TYR A 320 8.46 11.25 -14.32
N ALA A 321 7.64 10.40 -14.93
CA ALA A 321 7.28 10.47 -16.36
C ALA A 321 6.56 11.79 -16.71
N ARG A 322 5.77 12.36 -15.80
CA ARG A 322 5.11 13.67 -15.97
C ARG A 322 6.08 14.87 -15.94
N GLY A 323 7.30 14.70 -15.49
CA GLY A 323 8.31 15.77 -15.42
C GLY A 323 8.01 16.86 -14.40
N ARG A 324 7.10 16.61 -13.43
CA ARG A 324 6.75 17.58 -12.38
C ARG A 324 6.38 16.89 -11.06
N GLY A 325 6.72 17.55 -9.95
CA GLY A 325 6.37 17.08 -8.61
C GLY A 325 4.86 17.03 -8.36
N VAL A 326 4.41 16.13 -7.48
CA VAL A 326 3.02 16.08 -7.01
C VAL A 326 2.65 17.34 -6.22
N ARG A 327 3.62 17.88 -5.48
CA ARG A 327 3.50 19.12 -4.70
C ARG A 327 4.63 20.06 -5.02
N GLY A 328 4.39 21.37 -4.94
CA GLY A 328 5.37 22.39 -5.24
C GLY A 328 5.58 22.63 -6.75
N SER A 329 6.65 23.37 -7.09
CA SER A 329 6.94 23.86 -8.45
C SER A 329 8.10 23.13 -9.14
N LEU A 330 8.60 22.03 -8.56
CA LEU A 330 9.73 21.29 -9.11
C LEU A 330 9.36 20.65 -10.45
N THR A 331 10.14 20.97 -11.50
CA THR A 331 10.02 20.39 -12.85
C THR A 331 11.35 19.86 -13.35
N TRP A 332 11.32 18.83 -14.18
CA TRP A 332 12.49 18.23 -14.82
C TRP A 332 12.13 17.64 -16.18
N GLN A 333 13.15 17.35 -17.01
CA GLN A 333 13.01 16.58 -18.22
C GLN A 333 13.15 15.09 -17.85
N PRO A 334 12.13 14.24 -18.03
CA PRO A 334 12.26 12.81 -17.75
C PRO A 334 13.35 12.16 -18.61
N VAL A 335 14.17 11.33 -17.99
CA VAL A 335 15.16 10.51 -18.69
C VAL A 335 14.50 9.19 -19.11
N PRO A 336 14.41 8.84 -20.40
CA PRO A 336 13.68 7.66 -20.87
C PRO A 336 14.13 6.36 -20.19
N GLN A 337 15.43 6.16 -20.02
CA GLN A 337 16.01 5.00 -19.35
C GLN A 337 15.48 4.81 -17.91
N LEU A 338 15.30 5.90 -17.16
CA LEU A 338 14.74 5.84 -15.80
C LEU A 338 13.23 5.59 -15.79
N VAL A 339 12.50 6.08 -16.80
CA VAL A 339 11.07 5.77 -16.95
C VAL A 339 10.90 4.29 -17.24
N ASP A 340 11.73 3.71 -18.13
CA ASP A 340 11.74 2.28 -18.44
C ASP A 340 12.13 1.41 -17.21
N ALA A 341 13.14 1.86 -16.44
CA ALA A 341 13.54 1.20 -15.22
C ALA A 341 12.43 1.20 -14.16
N LEU A 342 11.67 2.29 -14.02
CA LEU A 342 10.54 2.38 -13.12
C LEU A 342 9.36 1.49 -13.56
N ASP A 343 9.13 1.33 -14.86
CA ASP A 343 8.13 0.41 -15.40
C ASP A 343 8.47 -1.04 -15.03
N GLN A 344 9.72 -1.45 -15.22
CA GLN A 344 10.19 -2.76 -14.80
C GLN A 344 10.16 -2.95 -13.27
N ALA A 345 10.54 -1.90 -12.51
CA ALA A 345 10.51 -1.94 -11.05
C ALA A 345 9.09 -2.16 -10.52
N PHE A 346 8.07 -1.63 -11.21
CA PHE A 346 6.68 -1.84 -10.82
C PHE A 346 6.32 -3.33 -10.83
N ASP A 347 6.59 -4.03 -11.93
CA ASP A 347 6.30 -5.46 -12.03
C ASP A 347 7.10 -6.28 -10.98
N LYS A 348 8.39 -5.94 -10.81
CA LYS A 348 9.27 -6.61 -9.84
C LYS A 348 8.97 -6.30 -8.38
N SER A 349 8.16 -5.28 -8.10
CA SER A 349 7.78 -4.90 -6.73
C SER A 349 6.65 -5.74 -6.14
N PHE A 350 5.93 -6.50 -6.96
CA PHE A 350 4.99 -7.51 -6.46
C PHE A 350 5.75 -8.75 -5.99
N ALA A 351 5.25 -9.38 -4.90
CA ALA A 351 5.78 -10.65 -4.45
C ALA A 351 5.47 -11.71 -5.51
N ALA A 352 6.53 -12.25 -6.13
CA ALA A 352 6.53 -13.40 -7.03
C ALA A 352 5.23 -13.61 -7.82
N ILE A 353 4.94 -12.73 -8.79
CA ILE A 353 3.87 -13.01 -9.76
C ILE A 353 4.27 -14.28 -10.52
N ARG A 354 3.53 -15.37 -10.29
CA ARG A 354 3.74 -16.64 -11.00
C ARG A 354 2.65 -16.79 -12.05
N PRO A 355 2.98 -17.25 -13.28
CA PRO A 355 1.96 -17.55 -14.26
C PRO A 355 1.10 -18.71 -13.77
N THR A 356 -0.21 -18.57 -13.88
CA THR A 356 -1.16 -19.63 -13.49
C THR A 356 -1.30 -20.72 -14.56
N GLY A 357 -0.96 -20.40 -15.81
CA GLY A 357 -1.18 -21.26 -16.96
C GLY A 357 -2.66 -21.50 -17.27
N LYS A 358 -3.57 -20.75 -16.66
CA LYS A 358 -5.02 -20.81 -16.85
C LYS A 358 -5.49 -19.72 -17.80
N ARG A 359 -6.71 -19.88 -18.34
CA ARG A 359 -7.35 -18.90 -19.21
C ARG A 359 -8.04 -17.84 -18.37
N LEU A 360 -7.47 -16.63 -18.34
CA LEU A 360 -7.95 -15.54 -17.49
C LEU A 360 -8.76 -14.52 -18.30
N LEU A 361 -9.82 -13.99 -17.70
CA LEU A 361 -10.48 -12.78 -18.15
C LEU A 361 -10.28 -11.71 -17.09
N LEU A 362 -9.44 -10.71 -17.42
CA LEU A 362 -9.11 -9.58 -16.57
C LEU A 362 -10.06 -8.43 -16.90
N ALA A 363 -10.95 -8.09 -16.00
CA ALA A 363 -11.97 -7.08 -16.19
C ALA A 363 -11.73 -5.86 -15.29
N VAL A 364 -11.50 -4.71 -15.91
CA VAL A 364 -11.26 -3.44 -15.20
C VAL A 364 -12.54 -2.61 -15.22
N ASP A 365 -13.05 -2.31 -14.05
CA ASP A 365 -14.14 -1.38 -13.87
C ASP A 365 -13.70 0.05 -14.24
N VAL A 366 -14.36 0.63 -15.25
CA VAL A 366 -14.14 2.00 -15.72
C VAL A 366 -15.34 2.89 -15.45
N SER A 367 -16.21 2.51 -14.51
CA SER A 367 -17.33 3.31 -14.05
C SER A 367 -16.91 4.66 -13.49
N GLY A 368 -17.88 5.55 -13.28
CA GLY A 368 -17.64 6.89 -12.78
C GLY A 368 -16.96 6.91 -11.42
N SER A 369 -17.36 6.02 -10.52
CA SER A 369 -16.81 5.90 -9.17
C SER A 369 -15.33 5.54 -9.15
N MET A 370 -14.88 4.67 -10.05
CA MET A 370 -13.48 4.28 -10.19
C MET A 370 -12.55 5.41 -10.68
N GLY A 371 -13.10 6.42 -11.32
CA GLY A 371 -12.36 7.63 -11.75
C GLY A 371 -12.25 8.70 -10.68
N TRP A 372 -12.93 8.52 -9.56
CA TRP A 372 -13.01 9.50 -8.47
C TRP A 372 -12.30 9.01 -7.22
N GLY A 373 -11.83 9.93 -6.40
CA GLY A 373 -11.06 9.60 -5.19
C GLY A 373 -9.60 9.24 -5.48
N GLN A 374 -8.92 8.83 -4.45
CA GLN A 374 -7.48 8.51 -4.47
C GLN A 374 -7.21 7.32 -3.57
N ILE A 375 -6.39 6.38 -4.01
CA ILE A 375 -5.98 5.24 -3.18
C ILE A 375 -4.97 5.71 -2.14
N ALA A 376 -5.21 5.40 -0.87
CA ALA A 376 -4.31 5.65 0.25
C ALA A 376 -3.75 7.09 0.28
N GLY A 377 -4.56 8.10 -0.09
CA GLY A 377 -4.14 9.51 -0.15
C GLY A 377 -3.00 9.80 -1.15
N THR A 378 -2.90 9.02 -2.21
CA THR A 378 -1.95 9.18 -3.32
C THR A 378 -2.63 9.87 -4.51
N PRO A 379 -1.91 10.39 -5.50
CA PRO A 379 -2.52 10.98 -6.69
C PRO A 379 -2.99 9.92 -7.73
N ILE A 380 -3.21 8.68 -7.32
CA ILE A 380 -3.63 7.55 -8.17
C ILE A 380 -5.12 7.27 -7.90
N THR A 381 -5.93 7.26 -8.95
CA THR A 381 -7.35 6.89 -8.85
C THR A 381 -7.51 5.36 -8.77
N PRO A 382 -8.64 4.85 -8.23
CA PRO A 382 -8.95 3.42 -8.25
C PRO A 382 -8.85 2.80 -9.66
N ARG A 383 -9.34 3.48 -10.69
CA ARG A 383 -9.27 3.03 -12.09
C ARG A 383 -7.84 2.90 -12.62
N GLU A 384 -6.98 3.88 -12.34
CA GLU A 384 -5.57 3.82 -12.72
C GLU A 384 -4.84 2.69 -12.00
N ALA A 385 -5.14 2.52 -10.75
CA ALA A 385 -4.61 1.45 -9.92
C ALA A 385 -5.05 0.06 -10.40
N ALA A 386 -6.34 -0.10 -10.71
CA ALA A 386 -6.90 -1.33 -11.26
C ALA A 386 -6.25 -1.70 -12.61
N ALA A 387 -6.09 -0.71 -13.50
CA ALA A 387 -5.42 -0.92 -14.78
C ALA A 387 -3.96 -1.34 -14.61
N ALA A 388 -3.22 -0.72 -13.68
CA ALA A 388 -1.84 -1.09 -13.41
C ALA A 388 -1.70 -2.53 -12.91
N MET A 389 -2.58 -2.97 -11.99
CA MET A 389 -2.58 -4.35 -11.49
C MET A 389 -2.98 -5.35 -12.58
N ALA A 390 -4.01 -5.04 -13.37
CA ALA A 390 -4.44 -5.88 -14.49
C ALA A 390 -3.33 -6.05 -15.54
N LEU A 391 -2.58 -4.98 -15.83
CA LEU A 391 -1.43 -5.03 -16.73
C LEU A 391 -0.29 -5.88 -16.17
N ALA A 392 0.02 -5.77 -14.88
CA ALA A 392 1.04 -6.61 -14.24
C ALA A 392 0.69 -8.10 -14.37
N THR A 393 -0.58 -8.46 -14.14
CA THR A 393 -1.07 -9.83 -14.35
C THR A 393 -0.99 -10.24 -15.82
N ALA A 394 -1.45 -9.38 -16.75
CA ALA A 394 -1.45 -9.67 -18.18
C ALA A 394 -0.03 -9.81 -18.78
N ARG A 395 0.98 -9.18 -18.19
CA ARG A 395 2.40 -9.31 -18.58
C ARG A 395 2.98 -10.69 -18.23
N THR A 396 2.40 -11.35 -17.25
CA THR A 396 2.88 -12.64 -16.74
C THR A 396 2.13 -13.82 -17.36
N GLU A 397 0.85 -13.65 -17.66
CA GLU A 397 -0.01 -14.74 -18.16
C GLU A 397 0.08 -14.92 -19.67
N SER A 398 0.08 -16.18 -20.12
CA SER A 398 0.14 -16.54 -21.54
C SER A 398 -1.24 -16.58 -22.21
N ALA A 399 -2.30 -16.85 -21.43
CA ALA A 399 -3.67 -17.00 -21.91
C ALA A 399 -4.61 -16.06 -21.13
N TYR A 400 -4.76 -14.84 -21.60
CA TYR A 400 -5.62 -13.85 -20.96
C TYR A 400 -6.41 -13.05 -21.99
N GLN A 401 -7.54 -12.49 -21.53
CA GLN A 401 -8.26 -11.41 -22.20
C GLN A 401 -8.37 -10.23 -21.22
N LEU A 402 -8.04 -9.02 -21.69
CA LEU A 402 -8.15 -7.78 -20.92
C LEU A 402 -9.25 -6.90 -21.49
N LEU A 403 -10.23 -6.53 -20.67
CA LEU A 403 -11.33 -5.67 -21.08
C LEU A 403 -11.72 -4.68 -19.97
N GLY A 404 -12.33 -3.57 -20.37
CA GLY A 404 -13.00 -2.65 -19.48
C GLY A 404 -14.51 -2.87 -19.46
N PHE A 405 -15.14 -2.50 -18.39
CA PHE A 405 -16.59 -2.47 -18.29
C PHE A 405 -17.10 -1.29 -17.46
N SER A 406 -18.29 -0.85 -17.79
CA SER A 406 -19.11 0.06 -17.00
C SER A 406 -20.55 -0.44 -17.06
N HIS A 407 -21.52 0.31 -17.61
CA HIS A 407 -22.85 -0.21 -17.99
C HIS A 407 -22.81 -1.00 -19.30
N ARG A 408 -21.66 -1.07 -19.94
CA ARG A 408 -21.37 -1.84 -21.16
C ARG A 408 -19.90 -2.21 -21.17
N LEU A 409 -19.53 -3.13 -22.02
CA LEU A 409 -18.13 -3.43 -22.29
C LEU A 409 -17.46 -2.25 -22.98
N VAL A 410 -16.24 -1.97 -22.57
CA VAL A 410 -15.43 -0.87 -23.08
C VAL A 410 -14.08 -1.43 -23.53
N PRO A 411 -13.68 -1.26 -24.81
CA PRO A 411 -12.34 -1.58 -25.24
C PRO A 411 -11.32 -0.78 -24.45
N LEU A 412 -10.34 -1.45 -23.88
CA LEU A 412 -9.23 -0.76 -23.21
C LEU A 412 -8.14 -0.46 -24.24
N PRO A 413 -7.73 0.81 -24.41
CA PRO A 413 -6.68 1.21 -25.34
C PRO A 413 -5.29 0.94 -24.74
N VAL A 414 -5.10 -0.25 -24.15
CA VAL A 414 -3.88 -0.64 -23.44
C VAL A 414 -3.45 -2.05 -23.82
N THR A 415 -2.15 -2.26 -23.87
CA THR A 415 -1.54 -3.56 -24.13
C THR A 415 -0.46 -3.87 -23.10
N PRO A 416 -0.19 -5.13 -22.75
CA PRO A 416 0.85 -5.49 -21.78
C PRO A 416 2.25 -5.01 -22.14
N ARG A 417 2.53 -4.85 -23.45
CA ARG A 417 3.83 -4.37 -23.96
C ARG A 417 3.98 -2.84 -23.90
N GLN A 418 2.88 -2.13 -23.64
CA GLN A 418 2.88 -0.68 -23.53
C GLN A 418 3.52 -0.25 -22.21
N ARG A 419 4.13 0.93 -22.21
CA ARG A 419 4.65 1.55 -20.98
C ARG A 419 3.49 1.88 -20.04
N LEU A 420 3.73 1.74 -18.75
CA LEU A 420 2.70 1.92 -17.72
C LEU A 420 2.12 3.35 -17.72
N ASP A 421 2.95 4.38 -17.90
CA ASP A 421 2.50 5.79 -17.97
C ASP A 421 1.60 6.08 -19.17
N ASP A 422 1.90 5.49 -20.33
CA ASP A 422 1.07 5.59 -21.53
C ASP A 422 -0.26 4.87 -21.33
N ALA A 423 -0.24 3.66 -20.75
CA ALA A 423 -1.43 2.90 -20.43
C ALA A 423 -2.35 3.65 -19.46
N LEU A 424 -1.80 4.19 -18.36
CA LEU A 424 -2.56 4.97 -17.39
C LEU A 424 -3.13 6.26 -17.99
N SER A 425 -2.36 6.91 -18.87
CA SER A 425 -2.84 8.10 -19.58
C SER A 425 -3.97 7.76 -20.56
N ALA A 426 -3.90 6.60 -21.22
CA ALA A 426 -4.95 6.10 -22.09
C ALA A 426 -6.23 5.76 -21.28
N MET A 427 -6.08 5.13 -20.12
CA MET A 427 -7.20 4.83 -19.20
C MET A 427 -7.95 6.08 -18.74
N GLY A 428 -7.25 7.18 -18.53
CA GLY A 428 -7.88 8.47 -18.16
C GLY A 428 -8.85 9.02 -19.21
N ARG A 429 -8.76 8.57 -20.46
CA ARG A 429 -9.63 8.98 -21.58
C ARG A 429 -10.79 8.03 -21.86
N VAL A 430 -10.86 6.88 -21.18
CA VAL A 430 -11.95 5.91 -21.35
C VAL A 430 -13.26 6.51 -20.82
N PRO A 431 -14.36 6.47 -21.59
CA PRO A 431 -15.65 6.98 -21.16
C PRO A 431 -16.14 6.28 -19.89
N MET A 432 -16.65 7.06 -18.95
CA MET A 432 -17.25 6.57 -17.71
C MET A 432 -18.73 6.19 -17.93
N GLY A 433 -19.30 5.39 -17.01
CA GLY A 433 -20.71 4.99 -17.03
C GLY A 433 -21.17 4.46 -15.67
N ALA A 434 -22.38 3.90 -15.62
CA ALA A 434 -22.88 3.13 -14.49
C ALA A 434 -22.13 1.79 -14.38
N THR A 435 -22.32 1.05 -13.29
CA THR A 435 -21.51 -0.15 -12.98
C THR A 435 -22.36 -1.43 -13.11
N ASP A 436 -21.95 -2.34 -14.00
CA ASP A 436 -22.50 -3.68 -14.15
C ASP A 436 -21.37 -4.73 -14.09
N CYS A 437 -21.12 -5.24 -12.90
CA CYS A 437 -20.08 -6.24 -12.66
C CYS A 437 -20.41 -7.65 -13.21
N ALA A 438 -21.62 -7.89 -13.75
CA ALA A 438 -21.97 -9.15 -14.39
C ALA A 438 -21.48 -9.25 -15.85
N LEU A 439 -21.17 -8.12 -16.48
CA LEU A 439 -20.79 -8.05 -17.89
C LEU A 439 -19.61 -8.94 -18.29
N PRO A 440 -18.54 -9.12 -17.50
CA PRO A 440 -17.43 -10.01 -17.86
C PRO A 440 -17.89 -11.47 -18.09
N MET A 441 -18.71 -12.01 -17.18
CA MET A 441 -19.23 -13.38 -17.27
C MET A 441 -20.25 -13.51 -18.41
N GLN A 442 -21.15 -12.52 -18.57
CA GLN A 442 -22.11 -12.46 -19.67
C GLN A 442 -21.41 -12.40 -21.04
N HIS A 443 -20.32 -11.64 -21.14
CA HIS A 443 -19.50 -11.56 -22.34
C HIS A 443 -18.87 -12.91 -22.69
N ALA A 444 -18.20 -13.52 -21.72
CA ALA A 444 -17.57 -14.82 -21.93
C ALA A 444 -18.57 -15.88 -22.41
N LEU A 445 -19.78 -15.88 -21.84
CA LEU A 445 -20.83 -16.78 -22.23
C LEU A 445 -21.34 -16.50 -23.66
N ARG A 446 -21.60 -15.25 -24.00
CA ARG A 446 -22.09 -14.83 -25.32
C ARG A 446 -21.08 -15.13 -26.44
N GLU A 447 -19.80 -14.87 -26.19
CA GLU A 447 -18.71 -15.08 -27.15
C GLU A 447 -18.17 -16.52 -27.09
N LYS A 448 -18.75 -17.40 -26.25
CA LYS A 448 -18.33 -18.79 -26.03
C LYS A 448 -16.84 -18.91 -25.65
N LEU A 449 -16.35 -17.98 -24.85
CA LEU A 449 -14.99 -17.99 -24.39
C LEU A 449 -14.82 -19.01 -23.26
N ALA A 450 -13.80 -19.83 -23.36
CA ALA A 450 -13.43 -20.75 -22.30
C ALA A 450 -12.54 -20.01 -21.29
N VAL A 451 -13.09 -19.68 -20.13
CA VAL A 451 -12.43 -18.91 -19.06
C VAL A 451 -12.38 -19.76 -17.80
N ASP A 452 -11.18 -19.95 -17.25
CA ASP A 452 -10.96 -20.68 -15.99
C ASP A 452 -11.12 -19.76 -14.76
N ALA A 453 -10.77 -18.47 -14.91
CA ALA A 453 -10.95 -17.50 -13.84
C ALA A 453 -11.25 -16.08 -14.38
N PHE A 454 -12.23 -15.44 -13.75
CA PHE A 454 -12.56 -14.03 -13.92
C PHE A 454 -11.89 -13.24 -12.81
N VAL A 455 -11.08 -12.22 -13.15
CA VAL A 455 -10.46 -11.29 -12.20
C VAL A 455 -11.07 -9.91 -12.42
N VAL A 456 -11.89 -9.47 -11.47
CA VAL A 456 -12.67 -8.22 -11.58
C VAL A 456 -12.09 -7.17 -10.62
N TYR A 457 -11.53 -6.12 -11.17
CA TYR A 457 -10.98 -4.97 -10.42
C TYR A 457 -12.06 -3.90 -10.32
N THR A 458 -12.62 -3.70 -9.13
CA THR A 458 -13.82 -2.84 -8.94
C THR A 458 -13.86 -2.23 -7.54
N ASP A 459 -14.64 -1.18 -7.33
CA ASP A 459 -15.02 -0.68 -6.01
C ASP A 459 -16.23 -1.40 -5.39
N ASN A 460 -16.76 -2.41 -6.12
CA ASN A 460 -17.94 -3.21 -5.76
C ASN A 460 -19.29 -2.45 -5.72
N GLU A 461 -19.33 -1.22 -6.19
CA GLU A 461 -20.54 -0.39 -6.20
C GLU A 461 -21.39 -0.64 -7.46
N THR A 462 -21.76 -1.91 -7.69
CA THR A 462 -22.57 -2.36 -8.82
C THR A 462 -24.06 -2.16 -8.57
N TRP A 463 -24.79 -1.63 -9.57
CA TRP A 463 -26.23 -1.37 -9.44
C TRP A 463 -26.98 -1.44 -10.77
N TYR A 464 -26.26 -1.40 -11.88
CA TYR A 464 -26.82 -1.43 -13.22
C TYR A 464 -26.81 -2.85 -13.76
N GLY A 465 -27.81 -3.19 -14.58
CA GLY A 465 -27.90 -4.52 -15.18
C GLY A 465 -29.02 -5.37 -14.62
N ASN A 466 -29.39 -6.41 -15.38
CA ASN A 466 -30.54 -7.28 -15.13
C ASN A 466 -30.18 -8.61 -14.50
N GLU A 467 -28.95 -8.75 -14.04
CA GLU A 467 -28.43 -10.01 -13.47
C GLU A 467 -27.28 -9.69 -12.53
N HIS A 468 -27.25 -10.35 -11.36
CA HIS A 468 -26.14 -10.21 -10.41
C HIS A 468 -24.88 -10.96 -10.88
N PRO A 469 -23.66 -10.48 -10.49
CA PRO A 469 -22.40 -11.13 -10.87
C PRO A 469 -22.35 -12.62 -10.50
N HIS A 470 -22.82 -13.01 -9.31
CA HIS A 470 -22.84 -14.41 -8.88
C HIS A 470 -23.81 -15.26 -9.71
N GLN A 471 -24.97 -14.72 -10.13
CA GLN A 471 -25.91 -15.40 -11.02
C GLN A 471 -25.31 -15.58 -12.43
N ALA A 472 -24.60 -14.56 -12.94
CA ALA A 472 -23.92 -14.64 -14.23
C ALA A 472 -22.80 -15.68 -14.23
N LEU A 473 -22.02 -15.78 -13.14
CA LEU A 473 -20.99 -16.81 -12.97
C LEU A 473 -21.60 -18.21 -12.88
N GLN A 474 -22.64 -18.37 -12.06
CA GLN A 474 -23.34 -19.66 -11.94
C GLN A 474 -23.85 -20.14 -13.30
N ARG A 475 -24.49 -19.26 -14.05
CA ARG A 475 -24.97 -19.56 -15.40
C ARG A 475 -23.83 -19.89 -16.38
N TYR A 476 -22.69 -19.20 -16.27
CA TYR A 476 -21.50 -19.52 -17.06
C TYR A 476 -20.99 -20.91 -16.74
N ARG A 477 -20.85 -21.29 -15.47
CA ARG A 477 -20.45 -22.62 -15.02
C ARG A 477 -21.39 -23.72 -15.56
N GLU A 478 -22.71 -23.49 -15.44
CA GLU A 478 -23.74 -24.47 -15.90
C GLU A 478 -23.75 -24.69 -17.41
N GLN A 479 -23.61 -23.62 -18.20
CA GLN A 479 -23.69 -23.70 -19.65
C GLN A 479 -22.40 -24.16 -20.33
N THR A 480 -21.25 -23.89 -19.70
CA THR A 480 -19.95 -24.25 -20.27
C THR A 480 -19.37 -25.54 -19.69
N GLY A 481 -19.84 -25.98 -18.53
CA GLY A 481 -19.25 -27.11 -17.79
C GLY A 481 -17.88 -26.77 -17.18
N ILE A 482 -17.44 -25.49 -17.24
CA ILE A 482 -16.19 -25.04 -16.66
C ILE A 482 -16.47 -24.55 -15.24
N ASP A 483 -15.77 -25.11 -14.25
CA ASP A 483 -15.83 -24.64 -12.86
C ASP A 483 -15.00 -23.34 -12.69
N ALA A 484 -15.45 -22.28 -13.36
CA ALA A 484 -14.76 -21.00 -13.41
C ALA A 484 -14.77 -20.31 -12.05
N LYS A 485 -13.63 -19.73 -11.67
CA LYS A 485 -13.46 -18.95 -10.44
C LYS A 485 -13.74 -17.46 -10.67
N LEU A 486 -14.18 -16.77 -9.61
CA LEU A 486 -14.31 -15.32 -9.59
C LEU A 486 -13.40 -14.74 -8.51
N ILE A 487 -12.47 -13.91 -8.91
CA ILE A 487 -11.63 -13.15 -8.00
C ILE A 487 -12.01 -11.68 -8.09
N VAL A 488 -12.41 -11.12 -6.97
CA VAL A 488 -12.77 -9.70 -6.82
C VAL A 488 -11.60 -8.97 -6.20
N VAL A 489 -11.05 -8.00 -6.92
CA VAL A 489 -9.98 -7.14 -6.42
C VAL A 489 -10.61 -5.81 -6.00
N GLY A 490 -10.85 -5.66 -4.69
CA GLY A 490 -11.48 -4.49 -4.11
C GLY A 490 -10.56 -3.28 -4.11
N MET A 491 -10.93 -2.22 -4.81
CA MET A 491 -10.10 -1.03 -5.03
C MET A 491 -10.37 0.10 -4.04
N THR A 492 -11.35 -0.05 -3.16
CA THR A 492 -11.75 0.93 -2.12
C THR A 492 -11.95 0.25 -0.77
N ALA A 493 -11.89 1.03 0.32
CA ALA A 493 -12.05 0.52 1.69
C ALA A 493 -13.52 0.39 2.11
N THR A 494 -14.44 0.13 1.17
CA THR A 494 -15.84 -0.14 1.44
C THR A 494 -16.06 -1.57 1.95
N GLY A 495 -17.19 -1.81 2.60
CA GLY A 495 -17.56 -3.14 3.10
C GLY A 495 -18.25 -4.04 2.07
N SER A 496 -18.48 -3.54 0.85
CA SER A 496 -19.21 -4.25 -0.22
C SER A 496 -18.32 -5.23 -0.98
N THR A 497 -18.86 -6.38 -1.39
CA THR A 497 -18.23 -7.32 -2.32
C THR A 497 -19.26 -7.97 -3.23
N ILE A 498 -18.88 -8.24 -4.49
CA ILE A 498 -19.69 -9.03 -5.42
C ILE A 498 -19.44 -10.53 -5.29
N ALA A 499 -18.42 -10.95 -4.50
CA ALA A 499 -18.17 -12.35 -4.19
C ALA A 499 -19.18 -12.86 -3.15
N VAL A 500 -19.70 -14.06 -3.36
CA VAL A 500 -20.50 -14.76 -2.34
C VAL A 500 -19.54 -15.30 -1.29
N PRO A 501 -19.71 -14.95 0.00
CA PRO A 501 -18.76 -15.35 1.05
C PRO A 501 -18.57 -16.88 1.18
N ASP A 502 -19.64 -17.66 0.94
CA ASP A 502 -19.65 -19.11 1.10
C ASP A 502 -19.41 -19.91 -0.21
N ASP A 503 -19.13 -19.24 -1.35
CA ASP A 503 -18.78 -19.92 -2.60
C ASP A 503 -17.27 -20.18 -2.64
N PRO A 504 -16.78 -21.44 -2.53
CA PRO A 504 -15.35 -21.75 -2.55
C PRO A 504 -14.66 -21.43 -3.88
N GLY A 505 -15.43 -21.16 -4.94
CA GLY A 505 -14.93 -20.68 -6.23
C GLY A 505 -14.91 -19.16 -6.35
N MET A 506 -15.19 -18.42 -5.27
CA MET A 506 -15.13 -16.96 -5.24
C MET A 506 -14.15 -16.48 -4.16
N LEU A 507 -13.38 -15.45 -4.48
CA LEU A 507 -12.40 -14.84 -3.55
C LEU A 507 -12.48 -13.32 -3.65
N ASP A 508 -12.50 -12.66 -2.50
CA ASP A 508 -12.30 -11.21 -2.41
C ASP A 508 -10.89 -10.91 -1.88
N VAL A 509 -10.16 -10.07 -2.59
CA VAL A 509 -8.82 -9.62 -2.20
C VAL A 509 -8.72 -8.10 -2.23
N VAL A 510 -7.84 -7.56 -1.41
CA VAL A 510 -7.59 -6.13 -1.35
C VAL A 510 -6.69 -5.70 -2.50
N GLY A 511 -7.12 -4.73 -3.28
CA GLY A 511 -6.31 -4.11 -4.31
C GLY A 511 -5.07 -3.44 -3.73
N PHE A 512 -3.92 -3.58 -4.41
CA PHE A 512 -2.61 -3.11 -3.95
C PHE A 512 -2.10 -3.71 -2.63
N ASP A 513 -2.63 -4.84 -2.18
CA ASP A 513 -1.86 -5.71 -1.28
C ASP A 513 -0.69 -6.31 -2.11
N ALA A 514 0.53 -6.16 -1.62
CA ALA A 514 1.73 -6.65 -2.34
C ALA A 514 1.71 -8.18 -2.53
N SER A 515 0.95 -8.91 -1.72
CA SER A 515 0.74 -10.36 -1.82
C SER A 515 -0.42 -10.75 -2.75
N ALA A 516 -1.28 -9.80 -3.16
CA ALA A 516 -2.47 -10.10 -3.94
C ALA A 516 -2.20 -10.96 -5.19
N PRO A 517 -1.17 -10.70 -6.02
CA PRO A 517 -0.93 -11.55 -7.19
C PRO A 517 -0.57 -13.00 -6.84
N ALA A 518 0.14 -13.23 -5.73
CA ALA A 518 0.45 -14.60 -5.28
C ALA A 518 -0.81 -15.31 -4.78
N VAL A 519 -1.63 -14.63 -3.97
CA VAL A 519 -2.92 -15.14 -3.47
C VAL A 519 -3.86 -15.45 -4.63
N LEU A 520 -3.91 -14.59 -5.66
CA LEU A 520 -4.69 -14.85 -6.87
C LEU A 520 -4.21 -16.14 -7.56
N ALA A 521 -2.89 -16.28 -7.77
CA ALA A 521 -2.32 -17.43 -8.45
C ALA A 521 -2.63 -18.74 -7.70
N ASP A 522 -2.40 -18.77 -6.39
CA ASP A 522 -2.66 -19.93 -5.54
C ASP A 522 -4.16 -20.31 -5.56
N PHE A 523 -5.04 -19.32 -5.45
CA PHE A 523 -6.48 -19.57 -5.56
C PHE A 523 -6.90 -20.10 -6.94
N ILE A 524 -6.36 -19.52 -8.03
CA ILE A 524 -6.69 -19.94 -9.39
C ILE A 524 -6.20 -21.35 -9.68
N THR A 525 -4.98 -21.71 -9.26
CA THR A 525 -4.41 -23.04 -9.49
C THR A 525 -4.99 -24.12 -8.57
N GLY A 526 -5.51 -23.73 -7.42
CA GLY A 526 -5.95 -24.65 -6.38
C GLY A 526 -4.80 -25.14 -5.50
N ASP A 527 -3.64 -24.50 -5.56
CA ASP A 527 -2.43 -24.84 -4.80
C ASP A 527 -2.41 -24.21 -3.39
N ALA A 528 -3.55 -23.85 -2.84
CA ALA A 528 -3.62 -23.35 -1.47
C ALA A 528 -3.14 -24.47 -0.52
N GLY A 529 -1.87 -24.37 -0.11
CA GLY A 529 -1.18 -25.26 0.81
C GLY A 529 -1.60 -25.03 2.26
#